data_23e422701454a7840c1353ec2bdd99b1
#
_entry.id   23e422701454a7840c1353ec2bdd99b1
#
_cell.length_a   1.000
_cell.length_b   1.000
_cell.length_c   1.000
_cell.angle_alpha   90.00
_cell.angle_beta   90.00
_cell.angle_gamma   90.00
#
_symmetry.space_group_name_H-M   'P 1'
#
loop_
_entity.id
_entity.type
_entity.pdbx_description
1 polymer ?
#
loop_
_entity_poly.entity_id
_entity_poly.type
_entity_poly.pdbx_seq_one_letter_code
_entity_poly.pdbx_strand_id
1 'polypeptide(L)'
;MKKQFLLSAVLCLSLTAFGQKVHQLASPSGNIRISVELTDQIQYDVTQGNQTLMDNCVIGLETANHQLGIHPKLNKVVRQNVNEELTPIVPLKFSTITNRYNQLLLKFKGGYSVEFRAFDDGFAYRFLTDLKGEQEIMNEILRLNFVDDCLLHLQQPDGFKTSYEEEYRHQTSSEWKNSNRMALLPLLASTPKGDKILMSETNLTDYPAMFLKNDGQGGITAVFPRLPLEFGEDGDRSLKILKEANCIARTAGKRSYPWRYFVITDDDRKLIENTLSYRLAEKNVIENTSWIKPGLASWEWRNAA
;
A
#
# COMPACT_ATOMS: atom_id res chain seq x y z
N MET A 1 16.47 31.44 71.83
CA MET A 1 16.53 31.58 70.34
C MET A 1 16.53 30.17 69.73
N LYS A 2 15.37 29.62 69.26
CA LYS A 2 15.29 28.31 68.58
C LYS A 2 15.32 28.53 67.09
N LYS A 3 16.36 28.00 66.44
CA LYS A 3 16.47 27.99 64.99
C LYS A 3 15.67 26.81 64.47
N GLN A 4 14.56 27.05 63.68
CA GLN A 4 13.86 26.05 62.94
C GLN A 4 14.61 25.85 61.60
N PHE A 5 15.05 24.60 61.31
CA PHE A 5 15.49 24.16 60.01
C PHE A 5 14.28 23.70 59.19
N LEU A 6 13.96 24.44 58.14
CA LEU A 6 13.01 23.99 57.12
C LEU A 6 13.74 23.06 56.13
N LEU A 7 13.35 21.79 56.13
CA LEU A 7 13.84 20.80 55.18
C LEU A 7 12.88 20.81 53.99
N SER A 8 13.28 21.45 52.86
CA SER A 8 12.56 21.40 51.61
C SER A 8 12.86 20.09 50.90
N ALA A 9 11.90 19.15 50.92
CA ALA A 9 11.96 17.94 50.10
C ALA A 9 11.59 18.30 48.65
N VAL A 10 12.60 18.31 47.78
CA VAL A 10 12.40 18.41 46.34
C VAL A 10 11.98 17.03 45.83
N LEU A 11 10.68 16.87 45.50
CA LEU A 11 10.14 15.68 44.88
C LEU A 11 10.47 15.71 43.37
N CYS A 12 11.56 15.04 42.97
CA CYS A 12 11.86 14.82 41.55
C CYS A 12 10.85 13.81 40.99
N LEU A 13 9.81 14.31 40.34
CA LEU A 13 9.00 13.49 39.44
C LEU A 13 9.85 13.16 38.20
N SER A 14 10.41 11.96 38.18
CA SER A 14 10.98 11.40 36.94
C SER A 14 9.81 11.04 35.99
N LEU A 15 9.49 11.94 35.07
CA LEU A 15 8.71 11.64 33.90
C LEU A 15 9.50 10.62 33.07
N THR A 16 9.14 9.34 33.18
CA THR A 16 9.55 8.32 32.22
C THR A 16 8.85 8.64 30.91
N ALA A 17 9.49 9.42 30.06
CA ALA A 17 9.09 9.52 28.66
C ALA A 17 9.25 8.12 28.06
N PHE A 18 8.14 7.40 27.86
CA PHE A 18 8.10 6.25 26.98
C PHE A 18 8.40 6.78 25.58
N GLY A 19 9.68 6.80 25.20
CA GLY A 19 10.10 7.17 23.86
C GLY A 19 9.43 6.21 22.88
N GLN A 20 8.54 6.73 22.04
CA GLN A 20 7.95 6.00 20.91
C GLN A 20 9.10 5.42 20.08
N LYS A 21 9.08 4.11 19.87
CA LYS A 21 10.14 3.42 19.15
C LYS A 21 9.92 3.55 17.65
N VAL A 22 10.60 4.49 17.02
CA VAL A 22 10.60 4.68 15.58
C VAL A 22 11.52 3.65 14.91
N HIS A 23 11.01 2.96 13.89
CA HIS A 23 11.76 2.03 13.07
C HIS A 23 12.02 2.65 11.70
N GLN A 24 13.24 3.11 11.47
CA GLN A 24 13.61 3.71 10.19
C GLN A 24 14.07 2.66 9.18
N LEU A 25 13.70 2.86 7.92
CA LEU A 25 14.16 2.12 6.75
C LEU A 25 14.56 3.13 5.69
N ALA A 26 15.79 3.04 5.17
CA ALA A 26 16.26 3.87 4.07
C ALA A 26 16.41 3.02 2.80
N SER A 27 16.24 3.64 1.65
CA SER A 27 16.62 3.04 0.36
C SER A 27 18.14 2.79 0.29
N PRO A 28 18.66 1.98 -0.66
CA PRO A 28 20.09 1.75 -0.80
C PRO A 28 20.93 3.02 -0.98
N SER A 29 20.40 4.04 -1.65
CA SER A 29 21.03 5.37 -1.77
C SER A 29 20.87 6.25 -0.52
N GLY A 30 19.93 5.90 0.36
CA GLY A 30 19.55 6.73 1.52
C GLY A 30 18.64 7.91 1.18
N ASN A 31 18.24 8.08 -0.09
CA ASN A 31 17.43 9.21 -0.53
C ASN A 31 15.96 9.10 -0.10
N ILE A 32 15.36 7.91 -0.18
CA ILE A 32 14.00 7.63 0.31
C ILE A 32 14.11 7.00 1.69
N ARG A 33 13.36 7.53 2.65
CA ARG A 33 13.31 7.02 4.02
C ARG A 33 11.88 6.83 4.47
N ILE A 34 11.62 5.72 5.12
CA ILE A 34 10.35 5.38 5.76
C ILE A 34 10.59 5.31 7.25
N SER A 35 9.84 6.09 8.04
CA SER A 35 9.84 6.05 9.50
C SER A 35 8.56 5.39 9.95
N VAL A 36 8.65 4.21 10.57
CA VAL A 36 7.49 3.47 11.06
C VAL A 36 7.38 3.64 12.56
N GLU A 37 6.26 4.18 13.02
CA GLU A 37 5.93 4.36 14.43
C GLU A 37 4.87 3.36 14.88
N LEU A 38 5.04 2.82 16.07
CA LEU A 38 4.13 1.89 16.71
C LEU A 38 3.47 2.59 17.90
N THR A 39 2.33 3.19 17.62
CA THR A 39 1.47 3.87 18.60
C THR A 39 0.25 2.97 18.92
N ASP A 40 -0.95 3.54 19.01
CA ASP A 40 -2.19 2.78 19.01
C ASP A 40 -2.47 2.10 17.65
N GLN A 41 -1.75 2.55 16.61
CA GLN A 41 -1.79 2.01 15.26
C GLN A 41 -0.38 1.86 14.70
N ILE A 42 -0.24 1.17 13.56
CA ILE A 42 0.99 1.21 12.76
C ILE A 42 0.90 2.44 11.86
N GLN A 43 1.76 3.41 12.14
CA GLN A 43 1.87 4.65 11.37
C GLN A 43 3.21 4.70 10.64
N TYR A 44 3.24 5.42 9.52
CA TYR A 44 4.50 5.66 8.81
C TYR A 44 4.53 7.01 8.12
N ASP A 45 5.74 7.55 8.02
CA ASP A 45 6.08 8.75 7.27
C ASP A 45 7.05 8.40 6.16
N VAL A 46 7.05 9.19 5.09
CA VAL A 46 7.94 9.02 3.94
C VAL A 46 8.62 10.34 3.61
N THR A 47 9.96 10.29 3.51
CA THR A 47 10.76 11.44 3.09
C THR A 47 11.60 11.09 1.87
N GLN A 48 11.83 12.08 1.00
CA GLN A 48 12.80 12.05 -0.07
C GLN A 48 13.81 13.17 0.15
N GLY A 49 15.09 12.82 0.29
CA GLY A 49 16.10 13.79 0.75
C GLY A 49 15.73 14.40 2.08
N ASN A 50 15.51 15.72 2.07
CA ASN A 50 15.09 16.49 3.25
C ASN A 50 13.60 16.89 3.23
N GLN A 51 12.84 16.42 2.23
CA GLN A 51 11.42 16.75 2.09
C GLN A 51 10.55 15.61 2.61
N THR A 52 9.61 15.90 3.50
CA THR A 52 8.54 14.97 3.84
C THR A 52 7.47 15.03 2.76
N LEU A 53 7.16 13.88 2.18
CA LEU A 53 6.14 13.72 1.14
C LEU A 53 4.81 13.25 1.71
N MET A 54 4.88 12.34 2.68
CA MET A 54 3.72 11.73 3.33
C MET A 54 3.99 11.65 4.84
N ASP A 55 2.99 11.92 5.65
CA ASP A 55 3.07 11.85 7.10
C ASP A 55 1.83 11.22 7.72
N ASN A 56 1.99 10.66 8.92
CA ASN A 56 0.89 10.07 9.68
C ASN A 56 0.01 9.10 8.87
N CYS A 57 0.61 8.40 7.90
CA CYS A 57 -0.08 7.37 7.15
C CYS A 57 -0.35 6.16 8.06
N VAL A 58 -1.53 5.55 7.95
CA VAL A 58 -1.97 4.46 8.83
C VAL A 58 -2.23 3.21 8.01
N ILE A 59 -1.82 2.05 8.53
CA ILE A 59 -2.09 0.75 7.94
C ILE A 59 -2.59 -0.25 8.98
N GLY A 60 -3.47 -1.14 8.53
CA GLY A 60 -4.02 -2.22 9.35
C GLY A 60 -4.74 -3.25 8.49
N LEU A 61 -5.08 -4.37 9.11
CA LEU A 61 -5.86 -5.44 8.47
C LEU A 61 -6.86 -5.97 9.48
N GLU A 62 -8.13 -5.95 9.12
CA GLU A 62 -9.23 -6.42 9.96
C GLU A 62 -9.73 -7.77 9.45
N THR A 63 -9.68 -8.77 10.31
CA THR A 63 -10.34 -10.06 10.10
C THR A 63 -11.59 -10.16 10.97
N ALA A 64 -12.41 -11.17 10.75
CA ALA A 64 -13.58 -11.40 11.61
C ALA A 64 -13.22 -11.50 13.12
N ASN A 65 -12.00 -11.92 13.45
CA ASN A 65 -11.58 -12.18 14.83
C ASN A 65 -10.40 -11.31 15.30
N HIS A 66 -9.74 -10.54 14.42
CA HIS A 66 -8.53 -9.81 14.78
C HIS A 66 -8.49 -8.44 14.09
N GLN A 67 -7.99 -7.45 14.82
CA GLN A 67 -7.65 -6.13 14.31
C GLN A 67 -6.11 -6.00 14.29
N LEU A 68 -5.50 -6.42 13.17
CA LEU A 68 -4.05 -6.41 13.02
C LEU A 68 -3.56 -5.00 12.69
N GLY A 69 -2.60 -4.51 13.44
CA GLY A 69 -2.10 -3.13 13.34
C GLY A 69 -2.72 -2.15 14.34
N ILE A 70 -3.73 -2.59 15.13
CA ILE A 70 -4.26 -1.83 16.27
C ILE A 70 -3.58 -2.31 17.55
N HIS A 71 -3.12 -1.37 18.38
CA HIS A 71 -2.32 -1.62 19.60
C HIS A 71 -1.20 -2.67 19.34
N PRO A 72 -0.34 -2.44 18.32
CA PRO A 72 0.59 -3.43 17.82
C PRO A 72 1.65 -3.79 18.89
N LYS A 73 1.79 -5.08 19.21
CA LYS A 73 2.78 -5.57 20.16
C LYS A 73 3.95 -6.18 19.40
N LEU A 74 5.00 -5.39 19.20
CA LEU A 74 6.19 -5.82 18.47
C LEU A 74 6.88 -6.99 19.21
N ASN A 75 7.22 -8.03 18.45
CA ASN A 75 7.95 -9.19 18.93
C ASN A 75 9.40 -9.21 18.43
N LYS A 76 9.60 -8.99 17.12
CA LYS A 76 10.93 -9.07 16.49
C LYS A 76 11.03 -8.11 15.31
N VAL A 77 12.20 -7.53 15.14
CA VAL A 77 12.58 -6.75 13.96
C VAL A 77 13.64 -7.52 13.18
N VAL A 78 13.41 -7.68 11.86
CA VAL A 78 14.40 -8.27 10.95
C VAL A 78 14.70 -7.27 9.84
N ARG A 79 15.98 -7.10 9.52
CA ARG A 79 16.45 -6.23 8.44
C ARG A 79 17.24 -7.06 7.45
N GLN A 80 17.09 -6.73 6.18
CA GLN A 80 17.81 -7.41 5.11
C GLN A 80 18.13 -6.40 4.00
N ASN A 81 19.27 -6.58 3.35
CA ASN A 81 19.65 -5.88 2.14
C ASN A 81 19.63 -6.90 1.00
N VAL A 82 18.97 -6.59 -0.10
CA VAL A 82 18.84 -7.46 -1.26
C VAL A 82 19.42 -6.75 -2.48
N ASN A 83 20.16 -7.50 -3.29
CA ASN A 83 20.67 -7.05 -4.57
C ASN A 83 20.70 -8.28 -5.49
N GLU A 84 19.78 -8.35 -6.43
CA GLU A 84 19.62 -9.45 -7.37
C GLU A 84 19.22 -8.95 -8.75
N GLU A 85 19.42 -9.75 -9.78
CA GLU A 85 18.97 -9.49 -11.13
C GLU A 85 17.74 -10.34 -11.44
N LEU A 86 16.72 -9.72 -12.05
CA LEU A 86 15.52 -10.40 -12.53
C LEU A 86 15.51 -10.40 -14.05
N THR A 87 15.11 -11.53 -14.63
CA THR A 87 14.91 -11.67 -16.07
C THR A 87 13.42 -11.91 -16.32
N PRO A 88 12.65 -10.91 -16.79
CA PRO A 88 11.25 -11.08 -17.12
C PRO A 88 11.08 -12.09 -18.27
N ILE A 89 10.05 -12.92 -18.24
CA ILE A 89 9.73 -13.85 -19.33
C ILE A 89 9.40 -13.09 -20.60
N VAL A 90 8.60 -12.04 -20.48
CA VAL A 90 8.31 -11.11 -21.55
C VAL A 90 9.28 -9.93 -21.41
N PRO A 91 10.17 -9.71 -22.37
CA PRO A 91 11.11 -8.59 -22.32
C PRO A 91 10.35 -7.26 -22.24
N LEU A 92 10.81 -6.40 -21.32
CA LEU A 92 10.43 -5.00 -21.28
C LEU A 92 11.40 -4.16 -22.11
N LYS A 93 11.52 -2.88 -21.77
CA LYS A 93 12.57 -2.02 -22.32
C LYS A 93 13.98 -2.57 -22.01
N PHE A 94 14.11 -3.22 -20.85
CA PHE A 94 15.35 -3.85 -20.39
C PHE A 94 15.18 -5.38 -20.34
N SER A 95 16.18 -6.11 -20.77
CA SER A 95 16.22 -7.58 -20.70
C SER A 95 16.43 -8.10 -19.28
N THR A 96 17.08 -7.31 -18.44
CA THR A 96 17.30 -7.57 -17.01
C THR A 96 16.87 -6.38 -16.18
N ILE A 97 16.39 -6.64 -14.98
CA ILE A 97 15.93 -5.64 -14.01
C ILE A 97 16.73 -5.82 -12.73
N THR A 98 17.47 -4.80 -12.32
CA THR A 98 18.17 -4.80 -11.03
C THR A 98 17.14 -4.64 -9.90
N ASN A 99 17.05 -5.64 -9.02
CA ASN A 99 16.19 -5.64 -7.86
C ASN A 99 17.03 -5.40 -6.60
N ARG A 100 17.24 -4.13 -6.27
CA ARG A 100 18.03 -3.70 -5.13
C ARG A 100 17.18 -2.91 -4.14
N TYR A 101 17.08 -3.41 -2.91
CA TYR A 101 16.30 -2.78 -1.86
C TYR A 101 16.81 -3.11 -0.46
N ASN A 102 16.40 -2.30 0.50
CA ASN A 102 16.50 -2.61 1.91
C ASN A 102 15.13 -3.02 2.44
N GLN A 103 15.09 -4.01 3.32
CA GLN A 103 13.87 -4.57 3.90
C GLN A 103 13.84 -4.36 5.41
N LEU A 104 12.65 -4.03 5.90
CA LEU A 104 12.28 -4.00 7.32
C LEU A 104 11.08 -4.92 7.52
N LEU A 105 11.26 -6.01 8.26
CA LEU A 105 10.18 -6.91 8.64
C LEU A 105 9.91 -6.75 10.14
N LEU A 106 8.73 -6.22 10.46
CA LEU A 106 8.22 -6.07 11.82
C LEU A 106 7.31 -7.25 12.12
N LYS A 107 7.73 -8.14 13.04
CA LYS A 107 6.93 -9.29 13.49
C LYS A 107 6.23 -8.93 14.79
N PHE A 108 4.93 -9.15 14.85
CA PHE A 108 4.09 -8.81 15.98
C PHE A 108 3.59 -10.06 16.71
N LYS A 109 3.21 -9.91 17.98
CA LYS A 109 2.39 -10.91 18.67
C LYS A 109 1.02 -10.98 17.99
N GLY A 110 0.40 -12.17 18.00
CA GLY A 110 -0.91 -12.37 17.34
C GLY A 110 -0.80 -12.90 15.92
N GLY A 111 0.38 -13.43 15.50
CA GLY A 111 0.53 -14.20 14.26
C GLY A 111 0.53 -13.36 13.00
N TYR A 112 1.04 -12.13 13.03
CA TYR A 112 1.19 -11.30 11.83
C TYR A 112 2.50 -10.55 11.79
N SER A 113 2.82 -10.05 10.62
CA SER A 113 3.99 -9.20 10.37
C SER A 113 3.65 -8.14 9.32
N VAL A 114 4.40 -7.06 9.30
CA VAL A 114 4.39 -6.08 8.21
C VAL A 114 5.80 -6.00 7.63
N GLU A 115 5.88 -6.16 6.31
CA GLU A 115 7.11 -6.06 5.54
C GLU A 115 7.11 -4.75 4.77
N PHE A 116 8.16 -3.94 4.98
CA PHE A 116 8.46 -2.75 4.19
C PHE A 116 9.69 -3.00 3.34
N ARG A 117 9.69 -2.55 2.10
CA ARG A 117 10.85 -2.50 1.20
C ARG A 117 11.07 -1.09 0.71
N ALA A 118 12.28 -0.59 0.83
CA ALA A 118 12.69 0.71 0.31
C ALA A 118 13.63 0.52 -0.87
N PHE A 119 13.27 1.11 -2.01
CA PHE A 119 14.01 1.15 -3.27
C PHE A 119 14.48 2.58 -3.52
N ASP A 120 15.42 2.78 -4.44
CA ASP A 120 15.90 4.12 -4.79
C ASP A 120 14.88 4.94 -5.60
N ASP A 121 13.84 4.29 -6.12
CA ASP A 121 12.75 4.86 -6.89
C ASP A 121 11.36 4.65 -6.27
N GLY A 122 11.30 4.30 -4.97
CA GLY A 122 10.02 4.13 -4.29
C GLY A 122 10.09 3.21 -3.08
N PHE A 123 8.92 2.80 -2.61
CA PHE A 123 8.79 1.86 -1.50
C PHE A 123 7.54 1.01 -1.65
N ALA A 124 7.47 -0.06 -0.86
CA ALA A 124 6.30 -0.91 -0.78
C ALA A 124 6.12 -1.45 0.64
N TYR A 125 4.86 -1.82 0.96
CA TYR A 125 4.58 -2.62 2.15
C TYR A 125 3.53 -3.69 1.85
N ARG A 126 3.53 -4.75 2.69
CA ARG A 126 2.48 -5.75 2.74
C ARG A 126 2.32 -6.33 4.13
N PHE A 127 1.15 -6.89 4.40
CA PHE A 127 0.91 -7.73 5.55
C PHE A 127 1.30 -9.18 5.23
N LEU A 128 1.73 -9.91 6.27
CA LEU A 128 1.90 -11.36 6.27
C LEU A 128 1.21 -11.89 7.51
N THR A 129 0.48 -12.99 7.37
CA THR A 129 -0.18 -13.65 8.50
C THR A 129 0.27 -15.10 8.63
N ASP A 130 0.26 -15.60 9.85
CA ASP A 130 0.46 -17.00 10.23
C ASP A 130 -0.64 -17.36 11.23
N LEU A 131 -1.88 -17.18 10.79
CA LEU A 131 -3.10 -17.50 11.54
C LEU A 131 -3.55 -18.92 11.21
N LYS A 132 -4.35 -19.52 12.10
CA LYS A 132 -4.87 -20.87 11.87
C LYS A 132 -6.14 -20.83 11.00
N GLY A 133 -6.27 -21.82 10.12
CA GLY A 133 -7.48 -22.02 9.30
C GLY A 133 -7.71 -20.94 8.26
N GLU A 134 -8.93 -20.89 7.76
CA GLU A 134 -9.41 -19.83 6.85
C GLU A 134 -9.76 -18.57 7.63
N GLN A 135 -9.54 -17.41 7.04
CA GLN A 135 -9.83 -16.09 7.60
C GLN A 135 -10.81 -15.33 6.70
N GLU A 136 -11.83 -14.76 7.30
CA GLU A 136 -12.65 -13.74 6.65
C GLU A 136 -11.99 -12.37 6.88
N ILE A 137 -11.61 -11.72 5.79
CA ILE A 137 -11.03 -10.37 5.80
C ILE A 137 -12.17 -9.37 5.69
N MET A 138 -12.35 -8.60 6.76
CA MET A 138 -13.44 -7.64 6.84
C MET A 138 -13.09 -6.33 6.15
N ASN A 139 -11.82 -5.90 6.29
CA ASN A 139 -11.31 -4.67 5.69
C ASN A 139 -9.77 -4.63 5.71
N GLU A 140 -9.20 -3.82 4.84
CA GLU A 140 -7.80 -3.38 4.93
C GLU A 140 -7.78 -1.89 5.21
N ILE A 141 -7.16 -1.51 6.31
CA ILE A 141 -7.06 -0.12 6.73
C ILE A 141 -5.86 0.50 6.02
N LEU A 142 -6.12 1.49 5.24
CA LEU A 142 -5.14 2.39 4.65
C LEU A 142 -5.64 3.81 4.84
N ARG A 143 -4.80 4.68 5.38
CA ARG A 143 -4.97 6.12 5.32
C ARG A 143 -3.68 6.75 4.86
N LEU A 144 -3.74 7.47 3.75
CA LEU A 144 -2.63 8.23 3.19
C LEU A 144 -2.86 9.71 3.47
N ASN A 145 -1.82 10.38 3.91
CA ASN A 145 -1.78 11.83 4.01
C ASN A 145 -0.58 12.35 3.22
N PHE A 146 -0.84 13.14 2.20
CA PHE A 146 0.18 13.96 1.56
C PHE A 146 0.40 15.22 2.38
N VAL A 147 1.67 15.62 2.58
CA VAL A 147 1.99 16.83 3.33
C VAL A 147 1.56 18.10 2.58
N ASP A 148 1.76 18.07 1.27
CA ASP A 148 1.37 19.19 0.38
C ASP A 148 -0.02 18.92 -0.23
N ASP A 149 -0.70 19.99 -0.69
CA ASP A 149 -1.93 19.87 -1.48
C ASP A 149 -1.57 19.43 -2.90
N CYS A 150 -1.49 18.13 -3.11
CA CYS A 150 -1.05 17.51 -4.36
C CYS A 150 -2.14 17.58 -5.42
N LEU A 151 -1.73 17.78 -6.68
CA LEU A 151 -2.59 17.55 -7.84
C LEU A 151 -2.72 16.04 -8.06
N LEU A 152 -3.93 15.53 -7.93
CA LEU A 152 -4.27 14.11 -8.10
C LEU A 152 -4.81 13.89 -9.52
N HIS A 153 -4.34 12.81 -10.15
CA HIS A 153 -4.80 12.33 -11.45
C HIS A 153 -5.69 11.11 -11.21
N LEU A 154 -7.00 11.29 -11.30
CA LEU A 154 -8.02 10.37 -10.82
C LEU A 154 -8.85 9.80 -11.96
N GLN A 155 -8.99 8.48 -12.04
CA GLN A 155 -10.09 7.84 -12.72
C GLN A 155 -11.19 7.53 -11.70
N GLN A 156 -12.39 8.05 -11.89
CA GLN A 156 -13.44 8.05 -10.88
C GLN A 156 -14.69 7.29 -11.36
N PRO A 157 -14.76 5.96 -11.14
CA PRO A 157 -15.92 5.16 -11.51
C PRO A 157 -17.12 5.46 -10.60
N ASP A 158 -18.31 5.12 -11.09
CA ASP A 158 -19.55 5.25 -10.32
C ASP A 158 -19.73 4.13 -9.28
N GLY A 159 -19.02 3.01 -9.44
CA GLY A 159 -19.10 1.84 -8.55
C GLY A 159 -17.97 0.85 -8.77
N PHE A 160 -18.02 -0.27 -8.04
CA PHE A 160 -17.02 -1.34 -8.17
C PHE A 160 -17.14 -2.12 -9.49
N LYS A 161 -18.33 -2.16 -10.12
CA LYS A 161 -18.51 -2.71 -11.46
C LYS A 161 -18.12 -1.65 -12.49
N THR A 162 -16.92 -1.75 -13.02
CA THR A 162 -16.34 -0.77 -13.94
C THR A 162 -15.50 -1.44 -15.01
N SER A 163 -15.44 -0.84 -16.21
CA SER A 163 -14.55 -1.25 -17.30
C SER A 163 -13.13 -0.73 -17.14
N TYR A 164 -12.86 0.12 -16.14
CA TYR A 164 -11.61 0.84 -15.97
C TYR A 164 -11.30 1.81 -17.12
N GLU A 165 -12.31 2.32 -17.81
CA GLU A 165 -12.21 3.21 -18.97
C GLU A 165 -12.75 4.61 -18.67
N GLU A 166 -12.51 5.11 -17.47
CA GLU A 166 -12.92 6.45 -17.07
C GLU A 166 -11.92 7.52 -17.55
N GLU A 167 -12.40 8.69 -17.89
CA GLU A 167 -11.54 9.84 -18.16
C GLU A 167 -10.82 10.30 -16.89
N TYR A 168 -9.56 10.73 -17.05
CA TYR A 168 -8.80 11.30 -15.95
C TYR A 168 -9.36 12.66 -15.55
N ARG A 169 -9.61 12.83 -14.27
CA ARG A 169 -9.92 14.11 -13.62
C ARG A 169 -8.71 14.58 -12.83
N HIS A 170 -8.41 15.86 -12.99
CA HIS A 170 -7.28 16.50 -12.31
C HIS A 170 -7.84 17.40 -11.22
N GLN A 171 -7.64 17.04 -9.98
CA GLN A 171 -8.15 17.75 -8.80
C GLN A 171 -7.07 17.78 -7.73
N THR A 172 -7.00 18.87 -6.97
CA THR A 172 -6.12 18.87 -5.79
C THR A 172 -6.70 17.96 -4.68
N SER A 173 -5.86 17.58 -3.73
CA SER A 173 -6.30 16.79 -2.57
C SER A 173 -7.42 17.51 -1.82
N SER A 174 -7.34 18.85 -1.71
CA SER A 174 -8.33 19.69 -1.05
C SER A 174 -9.64 19.77 -1.83
N GLU A 175 -9.61 19.77 -3.16
CA GLU A 175 -10.81 19.76 -4.01
C GLU A 175 -11.51 18.39 -3.94
N TRP A 176 -10.74 17.29 -4.01
CA TRP A 176 -11.30 15.94 -3.95
C TRP A 176 -11.94 15.61 -2.59
N LYS A 177 -11.51 16.26 -1.54
CA LYS A 177 -12.05 16.11 -0.17
C LYS A 177 -13.58 16.14 -0.11
N ASN A 178 -14.23 16.90 -0.98
CA ASN A 178 -15.68 17.07 -0.99
C ASN A 178 -16.39 16.10 -1.96
N SER A 179 -15.67 15.23 -2.65
CA SER A 179 -16.23 14.27 -3.59
C SER A 179 -16.66 12.98 -2.89
N ASN A 180 -17.81 12.44 -3.28
CA ASN A 180 -18.26 11.11 -2.85
C ASN A 180 -17.78 9.98 -3.79
N ARG A 181 -17.09 10.33 -4.88
CA ARG A 181 -16.63 9.36 -5.88
C ARG A 181 -15.38 8.62 -5.42
N MET A 182 -15.31 7.37 -5.79
CA MET A 182 -14.10 6.56 -5.63
C MET A 182 -13.08 6.90 -6.71
N ALA A 183 -11.84 6.47 -6.53
CA ALA A 183 -10.80 6.50 -7.53
C ALA A 183 -10.21 5.10 -7.74
N LEU A 184 -9.82 4.82 -8.98
CA LEU A 184 -9.10 3.61 -9.36
C LEU A 184 -7.60 3.75 -9.04
N LEU A 185 -6.92 2.61 -8.98
CA LEU A 185 -5.46 2.56 -9.09
C LEU A 185 -5.03 2.35 -10.56
N PRO A 186 -3.86 2.85 -10.97
CA PRO A 186 -2.92 3.62 -10.16
C PRO A 186 -3.40 5.06 -9.87
N LEU A 187 -3.08 5.55 -8.67
CA LEU A 187 -3.22 6.97 -8.32
C LEU A 187 -1.88 7.67 -8.52
N LEU A 188 -1.85 8.73 -9.31
CA LEU A 188 -0.69 9.62 -9.41
C LEU A 188 -0.99 10.93 -8.69
N ALA A 189 -0.12 11.29 -7.75
CA ALA A 189 -0.11 12.57 -7.06
C ALA A 189 1.13 13.37 -7.47
N SER A 190 0.93 14.63 -7.86
CA SER A 190 1.99 15.58 -8.19
C SER A 190 2.08 16.62 -7.10
N THR A 191 3.21 16.74 -6.43
CA THR A 191 3.44 17.77 -5.41
C THR A 191 3.62 19.14 -6.08
N PRO A 192 3.35 20.25 -5.38
CA PRO A 192 3.64 21.60 -5.90
C PRO A 192 5.12 21.83 -6.24
N LYS A 193 6.03 21.03 -5.68
CA LYS A 193 7.47 21.10 -5.92
C LYS A 193 7.95 20.27 -7.12
N GLY A 194 7.05 19.49 -7.73
CA GLY A 194 7.31 18.70 -8.93
C GLY A 194 7.53 17.22 -8.69
N ASP A 195 7.63 16.76 -7.42
CA ASP A 195 7.74 15.33 -7.14
C ASP A 195 6.45 14.60 -7.53
N LYS A 196 6.61 13.38 -7.98
CA LYS A 196 5.53 12.47 -8.36
C LYS A 196 5.50 11.29 -7.39
N ILE A 197 4.30 10.96 -6.91
CA ILE A 197 4.04 9.80 -6.08
C ILE A 197 2.96 8.98 -6.78
N LEU A 198 3.34 7.84 -7.35
CA LEU A 198 2.39 6.93 -7.99
C LEU A 198 2.14 5.76 -7.06
N MET A 199 0.91 5.58 -6.62
CA MET A 199 0.47 4.44 -5.83
C MET A 199 -0.18 3.38 -6.69
N SER A 200 0.18 2.12 -6.49
CA SER A 200 -0.50 0.98 -7.10
C SER A 200 -0.33 -0.29 -6.24
N GLU A 201 -0.74 -1.42 -6.78
CA GLU A 201 -0.73 -2.72 -6.10
C GLU A 201 -0.25 -3.84 -7.01
N THR A 202 0.24 -4.94 -6.43
CA THR A 202 0.61 -6.16 -7.17
C THR A 202 0.44 -7.40 -6.29
N ASN A 203 0.45 -8.58 -6.91
CA ASN A 203 0.15 -9.88 -6.27
C ASN A 203 -1.29 -9.99 -5.73
N LEU A 204 -2.24 -9.61 -6.56
CA LEU A 204 -3.69 -9.70 -6.29
C LEU A 204 -4.21 -11.13 -6.47
N THR A 205 -3.63 -12.10 -5.77
CA THR A 205 -4.12 -13.47 -5.82
C THR A 205 -5.18 -13.68 -4.75
N ASP A 206 -6.38 -14.13 -5.15
CA ASP A 206 -7.54 -14.39 -4.27
C ASP A 206 -7.88 -13.21 -3.31
N TYR A 207 -7.73 -11.98 -3.78
CA TYR A 207 -7.95 -10.76 -3.02
C TYR A 207 -8.54 -9.66 -3.92
N PRO A 208 -9.46 -8.82 -3.44
CA PRO A 208 -10.07 -7.78 -4.26
C PRO A 208 -9.08 -6.67 -4.61
N ALA A 209 -9.28 -6.06 -5.77
CA ALA A 209 -8.60 -4.83 -6.13
C ALA A 209 -8.99 -3.70 -5.18
N MET A 210 -8.02 -2.86 -4.84
CA MET A 210 -8.22 -1.70 -3.98
C MET A 210 -8.69 -0.51 -4.79
N PHE A 211 -9.72 0.17 -4.29
CA PHE A 211 -10.16 1.49 -4.74
C PHE A 211 -9.83 2.49 -3.63
N LEU A 212 -9.77 3.74 -4.01
CA LEU A 212 -9.48 4.84 -3.09
C LEU A 212 -10.68 5.76 -2.93
N LYS A 213 -10.79 6.36 -1.75
CA LYS A 213 -11.78 7.37 -1.45
C LYS A 213 -11.16 8.44 -0.54
N ASN A 214 -11.63 9.67 -0.63
CA ASN A 214 -11.24 10.66 0.38
C ASN A 214 -11.93 10.34 1.72
N ASP A 215 -11.30 10.72 2.82
CA ASP A 215 -11.82 10.53 4.19
C ASP A 215 -12.65 11.71 4.71
N GLY A 216 -12.87 12.73 3.87
CA GLY A 216 -13.55 13.98 4.22
C GLY A 216 -12.70 14.95 5.06
N GLN A 217 -11.47 14.58 5.41
CA GLN A 217 -10.53 15.37 6.21
C GLN A 217 -9.27 15.77 5.46
N GLY A 218 -9.13 15.34 4.20
CA GLY A 218 -7.97 15.56 3.33
C GLY A 218 -7.06 14.35 3.19
N GLY A 219 -7.31 13.27 3.92
CA GLY A 219 -6.66 11.99 3.74
C GLY A 219 -7.34 11.14 2.68
N ILE A 220 -6.63 10.12 2.21
CA ILE A 220 -7.10 9.13 1.24
C ILE A 220 -7.20 7.79 1.94
N THR A 221 -8.33 7.10 1.80
CA THR A 221 -8.57 5.79 2.42
C THR A 221 -8.87 4.72 1.38
N ALA A 222 -8.52 3.47 1.68
CA ALA A 222 -8.88 2.32 0.85
C ALA A 222 -10.34 1.94 1.02
N VAL A 223 -10.96 1.49 -0.08
CA VAL A 223 -12.27 0.86 -0.08
C VAL A 223 -12.24 -0.36 -0.99
N PHE A 224 -13.03 -1.38 -0.65
CA PHE A 224 -13.03 -2.66 -1.35
C PHE A 224 -14.45 -3.13 -1.65
N PRO A 225 -14.67 -3.82 -2.78
CA PRO A 225 -15.93 -4.55 -2.99
C PRO A 225 -16.06 -5.69 -1.98
N ARG A 226 -17.29 -6.04 -1.68
CA ARG A 226 -17.57 -7.25 -0.90
C ARG A 226 -17.36 -8.50 -1.74
N LEU A 227 -17.02 -9.61 -1.09
CA LEU A 227 -16.86 -10.90 -1.76
C LEU A 227 -18.22 -11.34 -2.34
N PRO A 228 -18.34 -11.51 -3.68
CA PRO A 228 -19.57 -11.97 -4.29
C PRO A 228 -19.81 -13.46 -3.97
N LEU A 229 -21.04 -13.78 -3.59
CA LEU A 229 -21.49 -15.16 -3.28
C LEU A 229 -22.38 -15.75 -4.36
N GLU A 230 -23.14 -14.90 -5.05
CA GLU A 230 -24.10 -15.33 -6.05
C GLU A 230 -24.17 -14.32 -7.19
N PHE A 231 -24.20 -14.82 -8.42
CA PHE A 231 -24.28 -14.01 -9.62
C PHE A 231 -25.58 -14.32 -10.38
N GLY A 232 -26.10 -13.33 -11.07
CA GLY A 232 -27.21 -13.46 -12.01
C GLY A 232 -26.93 -12.77 -13.33
N GLU A 233 -27.74 -13.02 -14.33
CA GLU A 233 -27.63 -12.38 -15.63
C GLU A 233 -27.90 -10.86 -15.55
N ASP A 234 -27.17 -10.09 -16.33
CA ASP A 234 -27.33 -8.65 -16.47
C ASP A 234 -27.18 -8.27 -17.96
N GLY A 235 -28.21 -8.63 -18.75
CA GLY A 235 -28.17 -8.59 -20.21
C GLY A 235 -27.46 -9.80 -20.82
N ASP A 236 -27.02 -9.67 -22.07
CA ASP A 236 -26.46 -10.76 -22.86
C ASP A 236 -24.97 -11.05 -22.60
N ARG A 237 -24.24 -10.10 -22.00
CA ARG A 237 -22.77 -10.16 -21.85
C ARG A 237 -22.27 -9.82 -20.46
N SER A 238 -23.15 -9.61 -19.52
CA SER A 238 -22.76 -9.12 -18.20
C SER A 238 -23.42 -9.91 -17.08
N LEU A 239 -22.79 -9.88 -15.92
CA LEU A 239 -23.33 -10.44 -14.70
C LEU A 239 -23.55 -9.32 -13.68
N LYS A 240 -24.54 -9.48 -12.83
CA LYS A 240 -24.76 -8.70 -11.62
C LYS A 240 -24.58 -9.57 -10.40
N ILE A 241 -24.12 -8.97 -9.31
CA ILE A 241 -23.99 -9.65 -8.03
C ILE A 241 -25.40 -9.67 -7.40
N LEU A 242 -25.90 -10.86 -7.08
CA LEU A 242 -27.20 -11.05 -6.40
C LEU A 242 -27.03 -11.11 -4.88
N LYS A 243 -25.88 -11.61 -4.43
CA LYS A 243 -25.59 -11.75 -3.00
C LYS A 243 -24.11 -11.53 -2.74
N GLU A 244 -23.83 -10.83 -1.66
CA GLU A 244 -22.47 -10.54 -1.16
C GLU A 244 -22.28 -11.10 0.25
N ALA A 245 -21.04 -11.44 0.57
CA ALA A 245 -20.61 -11.74 1.93
C ALA A 245 -20.47 -10.44 2.76
N ASN A 246 -20.37 -10.58 4.07
CA ASN A 246 -20.04 -9.46 4.94
C ASN A 246 -18.51 -9.21 5.05
N CYS A 247 -17.71 -9.80 4.17
CA CYS A 247 -16.26 -9.67 4.12
C CYS A 247 -15.81 -9.29 2.71
N ILE A 248 -14.59 -8.80 2.58
CA ILE A 248 -13.99 -8.46 1.28
C ILE A 248 -13.29 -9.66 0.64
N ALA A 249 -12.81 -10.62 1.45
CA ALA A 249 -12.16 -11.84 0.98
C ALA A 249 -12.27 -12.97 2.03
N ARG A 250 -12.15 -14.22 1.56
CA ARG A 250 -11.86 -15.41 2.36
C ARG A 250 -10.54 -15.97 1.93
N THR A 251 -9.61 -16.13 2.88
CA THR A 251 -8.23 -16.46 2.55
C THR A 251 -7.66 -17.48 3.52
N ALA A 252 -6.59 -18.18 3.10
CA ALA A 252 -5.81 -18.97 4.05
C ALA A 252 -5.25 -18.08 5.17
N GLY A 253 -5.24 -18.55 6.40
CA GLY A 253 -4.72 -17.79 7.54
C GLY A 253 -3.20 -17.59 7.49
N LYS A 254 -2.48 -18.49 6.81
CA LYS A 254 -1.05 -18.34 6.55
C LYS A 254 -0.81 -17.91 5.11
N ARG A 255 -0.51 -16.61 4.93
CA ARG A 255 -0.31 -16.03 3.61
C ARG A 255 0.45 -14.71 3.64
N SER A 256 0.86 -14.24 2.46
CA SER A 256 1.19 -12.84 2.17
C SER A 256 -0.01 -12.15 1.51
N TYR A 257 -0.24 -10.87 1.84
CA TYR A 257 -1.24 -10.03 1.21
C TYR A 257 -0.63 -9.27 0.03
N PRO A 258 -1.44 -8.65 -0.84
CA PRO A 258 -0.94 -7.85 -1.94
C PRO A 258 0.05 -6.78 -1.48
N TRP A 259 1.02 -6.47 -2.32
CA TRP A 259 1.88 -5.33 -2.12
C TRP A 259 1.11 -4.04 -2.41
N ARG A 260 1.24 -3.06 -1.52
CA ARG A 260 0.92 -1.66 -1.76
C ARG A 260 2.23 -0.96 -2.04
N TYR A 261 2.43 -0.46 -3.27
CA TYR A 261 3.70 0.14 -3.65
C TYR A 261 3.53 1.57 -4.14
N PHE A 262 4.59 2.33 -3.95
CA PHE A 262 4.66 3.75 -4.26
C PHE A 262 5.93 4.01 -5.06
N VAL A 263 5.79 4.50 -6.28
CA VAL A 263 6.89 5.04 -7.07
C VAL A 263 7.07 6.51 -6.71
N ILE A 264 8.30 6.91 -6.42
CA ILE A 264 8.62 8.30 -6.06
C ILE A 264 9.71 8.80 -7.00
N THR A 265 9.43 9.89 -7.71
CA THR A 265 10.38 10.49 -8.66
C THR A 265 10.08 11.97 -8.89
N ASP A 266 11.09 12.72 -9.29
CA ASP A 266 11.04 14.09 -9.78
C ASP A 266 11.03 14.21 -11.32
N ASP A 267 10.99 13.07 -12.04
CA ASP A 267 11.09 12.99 -13.49
C ASP A 267 10.01 12.07 -14.07
N ASP A 268 9.09 12.64 -14.86
CA ASP A 268 7.96 11.91 -15.47
C ASP A 268 8.42 10.76 -16.38
N ARG A 269 9.61 10.84 -17.00
CA ARG A 269 10.16 9.76 -17.82
C ARG A 269 10.43 8.50 -17.02
N LYS A 270 10.81 8.66 -15.75
CA LYS A 270 11.07 7.53 -14.84
C LYS A 270 9.79 6.80 -14.43
N LEU A 271 8.61 7.42 -14.53
CA LEU A 271 7.33 6.74 -14.30
C LEU A 271 7.07 5.68 -15.38
N ILE A 272 7.30 6.02 -16.66
CA ILE A 272 7.05 5.13 -17.80
C ILE A 272 8.00 3.92 -17.77
N GLU A 273 9.23 4.11 -17.31
CA GLU A 273 10.27 3.07 -17.25
C GLU A 273 10.29 2.31 -15.93
N ASN A 274 9.40 2.66 -14.99
CA ASN A 274 9.42 2.05 -13.66
C ASN A 274 9.06 0.57 -13.70
N THR A 275 9.83 -0.23 -12.96
CA THR A 275 9.69 -1.70 -12.91
C THR A 275 9.36 -2.20 -11.52
N LEU A 276 8.87 -1.34 -10.61
CA LEU A 276 8.67 -1.70 -9.21
C LEU A 276 7.65 -2.84 -9.05
N SER A 277 6.59 -2.87 -9.87
CA SER A 277 5.63 -3.97 -9.90
C SER A 277 6.28 -5.33 -10.20
N TYR A 278 7.23 -5.37 -11.13
CA TYR A 278 7.98 -6.60 -11.48
C TYR A 278 8.95 -7.01 -10.36
N ARG A 279 9.59 -6.05 -9.69
CA ARG A 279 10.51 -6.31 -8.58
C ARG A 279 9.82 -6.81 -7.31
N LEU A 280 8.52 -6.55 -7.19
CA LEU A 280 7.67 -6.98 -6.07
C LEU A 280 6.86 -8.24 -6.38
N ALA A 281 6.61 -8.52 -7.67
CA ALA A 281 5.86 -9.68 -8.11
C ALA A 281 6.54 -10.99 -7.65
N GLU A 282 5.73 -12.01 -7.41
CA GLU A 282 6.23 -13.34 -7.14
C GLU A 282 6.92 -13.92 -8.39
N LYS A 283 7.86 -14.83 -8.14
CA LYS A 283 8.56 -15.49 -9.24
C LYS A 283 7.58 -16.31 -10.08
N ASN A 284 7.82 -16.30 -11.40
CA ASN A 284 7.07 -17.17 -12.29
C ASN A 284 7.24 -18.65 -11.88
N VAL A 285 6.13 -19.38 -11.88
CA VAL A 285 6.07 -20.80 -11.56
C VAL A 285 5.77 -21.68 -12.79
N ILE A 286 5.59 -21.08 -13.97
CA ILE A 286 5.38 -21.83 -15.21
C ILE A 286 6.71 -22.39 -15.68
N GLU A 287 6.85 -23.72 -15.67
CA GLU A 287 8.10 -24.41 -16.01
C GLU A 287 8.53 -24.18 -17.46
N ASN A 288 7.58 -24.28 -18.41
CA ASN A 288 7.85 -24.06 -19.83
C ASN A 288 7.16 -22.77 -20.33
N THR A 289 7.95 -21.73 -20.54
CA THR A 289 7.52 -20.43 -21.05
C THR A 289 7.86 -20.20 -22.53
N SER A 290 8.39 -21.19 -23.24
CA SER A 290 8.85 -21.07 -24.63
C SER A 290 7.76 -20.73 -25.64
N TRP A 291 6.50 -21.01 -25.28
CA TRP A 291 5.32 -20.66 -26.09
C TRP A 291 4.88 -19.20 -25.96
N ILE A 292 5.36 -18.47 -24.97
CA ILE A 292 5.05 -17.05 -24.76
C ILE A 292 5.89 -16.25 -25.77
N LYS A 293 5.22 -15.72 -26.79
CA LYS A 293 5.87 -14.92 -27.85
C LYS A 293 5.16 -13.57 -27.94
N PRO A 294 5.73 -12.52 -27.32
CA PRO A 294 5.17 -11.17 -27.47
C PRO A 294 5.32 -10.69 -28.92
N GLY A 295 4.36 -9.91 -29.36
CA GLY A 295 4.35 -9.38 -30.73
C GLY A 295 3.14 -8.51 -30.99
N LEU A 296 3.00 -8.06 -32.23
CA LEU A 296 1.82 -7.35 -32.69
C LEU A 296 0.72 -8.36 -32.96
N ALA A 297 -0.48 -8.05 -32.49
CA ALA A 297 -1.69 -8.81 -32.77
C ALA A 297 -2.75 -7.87 -33.36
N SER A 298 -3.51 -8.38 -34.34
CA SER A 298 -4.72 -7.72 -34.81
C SER A 298 -5.90 -8.27 -34.04
N TRP A 299 -6.72 -7.40 -33.53
CA TRP A 299 -7.97 -7.77 -32.87
C TRP A 299 -9.14 -7.02 -33.49
N GLU A 300 -10.10 -7.78 -33.98
CA GLU A 300 -11.36 -7.23 -34.42
C GLU A 300 -12.35 -7.24 -33.25
N TRP A 301 -12.75 -6.06 -32.83
CA TRP A 301 -13.68 -5.86 -31.72
C TRP A 301 -15.13 -6.17 -32.09
N ARG A 302 -15.50 -6.02 -33.36
CA ARG A 302 -16.88 -6.15 -33.85
C ARG A 302 -17.05 -7.40 -34.65
N ASN A 303 -17.21 -8.52 -34.02
CA ASN A 303 -17.91 -9.64 -34.66
C ASN A 303 -19.40 -9.37 -34.55
N ALA A 304 -19.91 -8.47 -35.35
CA ALA A 304 -21.33 -8.48 -35.68
C ALA A 304 -21.56 -9.68 -36.59
N ALA A 305 -22.01 -10.78 -36.06
CA ALA A 305 -22.65 -11.83 -36.79
C ALA A 305 -24.06 -11.38 -37.15
#